data_eea92e756482b61809acb92879ff1848
#
_entry.id   eea92e756482b61809acb92879ff1848
#
_cell.length_a   1.000
_cell.length_b   1.000
_cell.length_c   1.000
_cell.angle_alpha   90.00
_cell.angle_beta   90.00
_cell.angle_gamma   90.00
#
_symmetry.space_group_name_H-M   'P 1'
#
loop_
_entity.id
_entity.type
_entity.pdbx_description
1 polymer ?
#
loop_
_entity_poly.entity_id
_entity_poly.type
_entity_poly.pdbx_seq_one_letter_code
_entity_poly.pdbx_strand_id
1 'polypeptide(L)'
;MTTESDTVTDPVTTPVLHLVMGSDAGMAGGTDTTAIIADVDVYSLDSLNLSRVRGLIVNGNCDQIYLERRREILTDFVANGGRIAVMGHPLTDFLPDLGQWRKLQYSGPKDLAISAGSPHPVWEGVDPVDLSFRREVSGFYGRGYSQKLPDTAIVTNYIGRAGLPVDYVYRLGRGEVLVHGGIDLSVYQYDPNTSSRVFPQLLAWLAQGDGTDLR
;
A
#
# COMPACT_ATOMS: atom_id res chain seq x y z
N MET A 1 -21.85 40.09 29.49
CA MET A 1 -22.03 38.63 29.34
C MET A 1 -21.59 38.29 27.93
N THR A 2 -20.32 37.99 27.78
CA THR A 2 -19.70 37.59 26.51
C THR A 2 -19.66 36.07 26.51
N THR A 3 -20.44 35.44 25.62
CA THR A 3 -20.40 34.00 25.36
C THR A 3 -19.17 33.71 24.55
N GLU A 4 -18.16 33.09 25.18
CA GLU A 4 -17.07 32.40 24.47
C GLU A 4 -17.67 31.22 23.70
N SER A 5 -17.55 31.27 22.39
CA SER A 5 -17.83 30.13 21.56
C SER A 5 -16.62 29.21 21.63
N ASP A 6 -16.76 28.11 22.37
CA ASP A 6 -15.82 26.99 22.29
C ASP A 6 -15.80 26.44 20.85
N THR A 7 -14.80 26.84 20.09
CA THR A 7 -14.45 26.16 18.85
C THR A 7 -13.85 24.81 19.22
N VAL A 8 -14.70 23.80 19.24
CA VAL A 8 -14.26 22.39 19.24
C VAL A 8 -13.47 22.19 17.95
N THR A 9 -12.16 22.25 18.05
CA THR A 9 -11.26 21.82 16.98
C THR A 9 -11.46 20.31 16.81
N ASP A 10 -12.14 19.90 15.72
CA ASP A 10 -12.20 18.51 15.33
C ASP A 10 -10.78 17.92 15.29
N PRO A 11 -10.53 16.77 15.90
CA PRO A 11 -9.21 16.15 15.83
C PRO A 11 -8.87 15.89 14.37
N VAL A 12 -7.75 16.42 13.92
CA VAL A 12 -7.23 16.20 12.56
C VAL A 12 -7.06 14.70 12.40
N THR A 13 -7.89 14.11 11.54
CA THR A 13 -7.87 12.69 11.28
C THR A 13 -6.79 12.38 10.25
N THR A 14 -5.88 11.52 10.62
CA THR A 14 -4.85 10.99 9.72
C THR A 14 -5.51 10.28 8.53
N PRO A 15 -5.33 10.74 7.29
CA PRO A 15 -6.07 10.22 6.15
C PRO A 15 -5.62 8.83 5.70
N VAL A 16 -4.41 8.37 6.10
CA VAL A 16 -3.85 7.07 5.73
C VAL A 16 -3.46 6.29 6.98
N LEU A 17 -3.89 5.04 7.07
CA LEU A 17 -3.44 4.12 8.13
C LEU A 17 -2.53 3.05 7.52
N HIS A 18 -1.46 2.74 8.23
CA HIS A 18 -0.55 1.64 7.91
C HIS A 18 -0.78 0.50 8.90
N LEU A 19 -1.36 -0.57 8.42
CA LEU A 19 -1.60 -1.77 9.22
C LEU A 19 -0.28 -2.53 9.36
N VAL A 20 0.16 -2.70 10.59
CA VAL A 20 1.40 -3.40 10.97
C VAL A 20 1.11 -4.44 12.04
N MET A 21 2.05 -5.32 12.35
CA MET A 21 1.89 -6.31 13.43
C MET A 21 2.59 -5.88 14.71
N GLY A 22 1.88 -5.96 15.83
CA GLY A 22 2.44 -5.93 17.18
C GLY A 22 3.10 -4.62 17.59
N SER A 23 4.31 -4.70 18.15
CA SER A 23 5.02 -3.57 18.76
C SER A 23 5.40 -2.44 17.80
N ASP A 24 5.34 -2.67 16.51
CA ASP A 24 5.62 -1.65 15.49
C ASP A 24 4.54 -0.56 15.48
N ALA A 25 3.31 -0.88 15.92
CA ALA A 25 2.20 0.07 16.03
C ALA A 25 2.40 1.16 17.11
N GLY A 26 3.35 0.97 18.02
CA GLY A 26 3.59 1.91 19.14
C GLY A 26 4.70 2.94 18.92
N MET A 27 5.50 2.79 17.86
CA MET A 27 6.68 3.64 17.63
C MET A 27 6.35 4.97 16.94
N ALA A 28 5.18 5.08 16.32
CA ALA A 28 4.67 6.32 15.70
C ALA A 28 3.79 7.15 16.64
N GLY A 29 3.80 6.90 17.93
CA GLY A 29 3.03 7.60 18.97
C GLY A 29 3.44 9.06 19.23
N GLY A 30 3.79 9.79 18.19
CA GLY A 30 3.83 11.26 18.21
C GLY A 30 2.42 11.79 18.00
N THR A 31 1.94 12.61 18.92
CA THR A 31 0.73 13.43 18.80
C THR A 31 0.87 14.53 17.72
N ASP A 32 1.54 14.22 16.61
CA ASP A 32 1.66 15.13 15.48
C ASP A 32 0.37 15.09 14.68
N THR A 33 -0.53 16.02 14.96
CA THR A 33 -1.82 16.18 14.28
C THR A 33 -1.69 16.54 12.80
N THR A 34 -0.47 16.71 12.29
CA THR A 34 -0.18 16.98 10.86
C THR A 34 0.27 15.72 10.11
N ALA A 35 0.44 14.59 10.78
CA ALA A 35 0.87 13.35 10.16
C ALA A 35 -0.15 12.84 9.14
N ILE A 36 0.32 12.59 7.91
CA ILE A 36 -0.50 12.03 6.82
C ILE A 36 -0.76 10.53 7.05
N ILE A 37 0.10 9.84 7.79
CA ILE A 37 0.09 8.40 8.03
C ILE A 37 0.23 8.09 9.53
N ALA A 38 -0.47 7.06 10.00
CA ALA A 38 -0.29 6.49 11.33
C ALA A 38 -0.19 4.97 11.26
N ASP A 39 0.75 4.40 12.01
CA ASP A 39 0.86 2.96 12.20
C ASP A 39 -0.21 2.47 13.18
N VAL A 40 -0.89 1.39 12.81
CA VAL A 40 -1.98 0.79 13.58
C VAL A 40 -1.80 -0.72 13.62
N ASP A 41 -1.97 -1.31 14.79
CA ASP A 41 -1.94 -2.77 14.91
C ASP A 41 -3.06 -3.40 14.07
N VAL A 42 -2.69 -4.34 13.20
CA VAL A 42 -3.63 -5.06 12.34
C VAL A 42 -4.77 -5.71 13.15
N TYR A 43 -4.48 -6.17 14.37
CA TYR A 43 -5.48 -6.81 15.24
C TYR A 43 -6.52 -5.83 15.83
N SER A 44 -6.32 -4.53 15.69
CA SER A 44 -7.30 -3.52 16.06
C SER A 44 -8.32 -3.20 14.94
N LEU A 45 -8.20 -3.83 13.77
CA LEU A 45 -8.99 -3.51 12.58
C LEU A 45 -10.52 -3.50 12.85
N ASP A 46 -11.02 -4.42 13.69
CA ASP A 46 -12.43 -4.50 14.06
C ASP A 46 -12.95 -3.26 14.83
N SER A 47 -12.04 -2.54 15.51
CA SER A 47 -12.38 -1.39 16.34
C SER A 47 -12.06 -0.05 15.67
N LEU A 48 -11.44 -0.05 14.49
CA LEU A 48 -11.08 1.17 13.78
C LEU A 48 -12.31 1.86 13.20
N ASN A 49 -12.39 3.17 13.42
CA ASN A 49 -13.34 4.00 12.70
C ASN A 49 -12.73 4.42 11.35
N LEU A 50 -13.09 3.72 10.29
CA LEU A 50 -12.59 3.97 8.93
C LEU A 50 -13.35 5.08 8.18
N SER A 51 -14.39 5.69 8.78
CA SER A 51 -15.25 6.67 8.09
C SER A 51 -14.51 7.92 7.57
N ARG A 52 -13.40 8.30 8.20
CA ARG A 52 -12.57 9.43 7.79
C ARG A 52 -11.24 9.00 7.17
N VAL A 53 -10.96 7.71 7.13
CA VAL A 53 -9.77 7.15 6.49
C VAL A 53 -9.96 7.14 4.98
N ARG A 54 -8.96 7.53 4.23
CA ARG A 54 -8.98 7.57 2.77
C ARG A 54 -8.14 6.46 2.15
N GLY A 55 -7.09 6.04 2.86
CA GLY A 55 -6.18 5.01 2.39
C GLY A 55 -5.70 4.08 3.49
N LEU A 56 -5.46 2.84 3.13
CA LEU A 56 -4.84 1.82 3.98
C LEU A 56 -3.59 1.28 3.30
N ILE A 57 -2.54 1.07 4.08
CA ILE A 57 -1.40 0.24 3.68
C ILE A 57 -1.47 -1.05 4.49
N VAL A 58 -1.46 -2.18 3.82
CA VAL A 58 -1.32 -3.51 4.44
C VAL A 58 0.14 -3.91 4.33
N ASN A 59 0.86 -3.90 5.46
CA ASN A 59 2.26 -4.30 5.51
C ASN A 59 2.43 -5.78 5.13
N GLY A 60 3.51 -6.10 4.43
CA GLY A 60 3.78 -7.46 3.96
C GLY A 60 3.94 -8.52 5.06
N ASN A 61 4.13 -8.09 6.31
CA ASN A 61 4.23 -8.96 7.48
C ASN A 61 2.91 -9.15 8.24
N CYS A 62 1.81 -8.53 7.80
CA CYS A 62 0.51 -8.68 8.45
C CYS A 62 0.03 -10.14 8.45
N ASP A 63 -0.70 -10.51 9.51
CA ASP A 63 -1.38 -11.81 9.60
C ASP A 63 -2.50 -11.88 8.55
N GLN A 64 -2.21 -12.53 7.44
CA GLN A 64 -3.14 -12.64 6.31
C GLN A 64 -4.35 -13.54 6.64
N ILE A 65 -4.22 -14.50 7.57
CA ILE A 65 -5.34 -15.33 8.02
C ILE A 65 -6.31 -14.47 8.85
N TYR A 66 -5.79 -13.58 9.66
CA TYR A 66 -6.62 -12.61 10.39
C TYR A 66 -7.32 -11.67 9.41
N LEU A 67 -6.61 -11.11 8.42
CA LEU A 67 -7.19 -10.24 7.39
C LEU A 67 -8.26 -10.94 6.55
N GLU A 68 -8.06 -12.20 6.19
CA GLU A 68 -9.03 -12.99 5.43
C GLU A 68 -10.36 -13.14 6.19
N ARG A 69 -10.31 -13.33 7.52
CA ARG A 69 -11.51 -13.36 8.37
C ARG A 69 -12.21 -12.01 8.46
N ARG A 70 -11.57 -10.91 8.09
CA ARG A 70 -12.09 -9.53 8.05
C ARG A 70 -12.16 -8.98 6.63
N ARG A 71 -12.19 -9.88 5.66
CA ARG A 71 -12.29 -9.54 4.24
C ARG A 71 -13.41 -8.54 3.95
N GLU A 72 -14.56 -8.67 4.61
CA GLU A 72 -15.69 -7.77 4.44
C GLU A 72 -15.35 -6.32 4.80
N ILE A 73 -14.63 -6.07 5.91
CA ILE A 73 -14.22 -4.72 6.33
C ILE A 73 -13.36 -4.06 5.25
N LEU A 74 -12.35 -4.79 4.75
CA LEU A 74 -11.44 -4.28 3.72
C LEU A 74 -12.16 -4.10 2.38
N THR A 75 -13.03 -5.05 2.02
CA THR A 75 -13.83 -4.99 0.80
C THR A 75 -14.76 -3.79 0.81
N ASP A 76 -15.51 -3.58 1.89
CA ASP A 76 -16.43 -2.46 2.04
C ASP A 76 -15.69 -1.12 2.02
N PHE A 77 -14.54 -1.05 2.68
CA PHE A 77 -13.71 0.16 2.66
C PHE A 77 -13.35 0.55 1.22
N VAL A 78 -12.83 -0.38 0.40
CA VAL A 78 -12.48 -0.09 -0.99
C VAL A 78 -13.71 0.13 -1.84
N ALA A 79 -14.73 -0.73 -1.73
CA ALA A 79 -15.95 -0.64 -2.53
C ALA A 79 -16.65 0.73 -2.36
N ASN A 80 -16.50 1.35 -1.19
CA ASN A 80 -17.03 2.68 -0.87
C ASN A 80 -16.09 3.84 -1.25
N GLY A 81 -14.99 3.60 -1.94
CA GLY A 81 -14.13 4.64 -2.50
C GLY A 81 -12.77 4.79 -1.82
N GLY A 82 -12.48 4.02 -0.76
CA GLY A 82 -11.16 3.97 -0.14
C GLY A 82 -10.11 3.39 -1.08
N ARG A 83 -8.84 3.66 -0.82
CA ARG A 83 -7.71 3.07 -1.54
C ARG A 83 -6.89 2.17 -0.62
N ILE A 84 -6.49 1.00 -1.11
CA ILE A 84 -5.61 0.09 -0.36
C ILE A 84 -4.33 -0.15 -1.15
N ALA A 85 -3.19 -0.10 -0.45
CA ALA A 85 -1.93 -0.61 -0.95
C ALA A 85 -1.55 -1.89 -0.18
N VAL A 86 -1.46 -3.00 -0.89
CA VAL A 86 -1.05 -4.31 -0.37
C VAL A 86 0.43 -4.49 -0.66
N MET A 87 1.24 -4.66 0.39
CA MET A 87 2.68 -4.92 0.29
C MET A 87 2.99 -6.39 0.53
N GLY A 88 4.09 -6.85 -0.01
CA GLY A 88 4.61 -8.19 0.29
C GLY A 88 4.07 -9.29 -0.62
N HIS A 89 3.80 -10.43 -0.01
CA HIS A 89 3.46 -11.66 -0.71
C HIS A 89 2.02 -12.07 -0.38
N PRO A 90 1.00 -11.63 -1.15
CA PRO A 90 -0.37 -12.08 -0.93
C PRO A 90 -0.49 -13.60 -1.14
N LEU A 91 -0.79 -14.33 -0.06
CA LEU A 91 -0.91 -15.78 -0.01
C LEU A 91 -2.34 -16.25 0.26
N THR A 92 -3.20 -15.34 0.76
CA THR A 92 -4.63 -15.59 1.03
C THR A 92 -5.50 -14.54 0.33
N ASP A 93 -6.78 -14.84 0.20
CA ASP A 93 -7.74 -14.00 -0.52
C ASP A 93 -8.43 -12.99 0.43
N PHE A 94 -7.66 -12.18 1.16
CA PHE A 94 -8.20 -11.19 2.09
C PHE A 94 -8.81 -9.94 1.42
N LEU A 95 -8.72 -9.86 0.10
CA LEU A 95 -9.47 -8.92 -0.76
C LEU A 95 -10.00 -9.68 -1.98
N PRO A 96 -11.17 -9.30 -2.53
CA PRO A 96 -11.65 -9.82 -3.80
C PRO A 96 -10.65 -9.56 -4.91
N ASP A 97 -10.50 -10.52 -5.80
CA ASP A 97 -9.68 -10.43 -7.01
C ASP A 97 -8.19 -10.16 -6.75
N LEU A 98 -7.72 -10.39 -5.52
CA LEU A 98 -6.30 -10.30 -5.19
C LEU A 98 -5.53 -11.41 -5.93
N GLY A 99 -4.56 -11.00 -6.75
CA GLY A 99 -3.74 -11.94 -7.52
C GLY A 99 -2.89 -12.84 -6.61
N GLN A 100 -2.54 -14.00 -7.13
CA GLN A 100 -1.72 -14.98 -6.41
C GLN A 100 -0.23 -14.67 -6.58
N TRP A 101 0.46 -14.39 -5.49
CA TRP A 101 1.91 -14.22 -5.52
C TRP A 101 2.64 -15.54 -5.80
N ARG A 102 3.70 -15.49 -6.62
CA ARG A 102 4.59 -16.61 -6.95
C ARG A 102 6.04 -16.17 -6.84
N LYS A 103 6.85 -17.03 -6.21
CA LYS A 103 8.28 -16.80 -6.14
C LYS A 103 8.91 -16.90 -7.53
N LEU A 104 9.71 -15.92 -7.90
CA LEU A 104 10.48 -15.94 -9.14
C LEU A 104 11.67 -16.89 -9.01
N GLN A 105 11.89 -17.70 -10.03
CA GLN A 105 13.15 -18.43 -10.18
C GLN A 105 14.16 -17.54 -10.88
N TYR A 106 15.26 -17.25 -10.25
CA TYR A 106 16.29 -16.37 -10.77
C TYR A 106 17.68 -16.96 -10.57
N SER A 107 18.59 -16.66 -11.49
CA SER A 107 19.99 -17.07 -11.48
C SER A 107 20.97 -15.91 -11.37
N GLY A 108 20.47 -14.68 -11.54
CA GLY A 108 21.31 -13.49 -11.46
C GLY A 108 20.52 -12.18 -11.40
N PRO A 109 21.23 -11.05 -11.22
CA PRO A 109 20.60 -9.73 -11.03
C PRO A 109 19.63 -9.32 -12.15
N LYS A 110 19.92 -9.69 -13.40
CA LYS A 110 19.04 -9.37 -14.55
C LYS A 110 17.68 -10.02 -14.49
N ASP A 111 17.55 -11.12 -13.75
CA ASP A 111 16.28 -11.79 -13.56
C ASP A 111 15.41 -11.11 -12.48
N LEU A 112 15.98 -10.15 -11.77
CA LEU A 112 15.35 -9.34 -10.74
C LEU A 112 15.23 -7.86 -11.15
N ALA A 113 15.61 -7.53 -12.41
CA ALA A 113 15.51 -6.18 -12.92
C ALA A 113 14.04 -5.76 -13.05
N ILE A 114 13.77 -4.53 -12.67
CA ILE A 114 12.43 -3.91 -12.79
C ILE A 114 12.36 -3.16 -14.11
N SER A 115 11.22 -3.22 -14.76
CA SER A 115 10.88 -2.42 -15.93
C SER A 115 9.51 -1.78 -15.76
N ALA A 116 9.36 -0.56 -16.28
CA ALA A 116 8.12 0.18 -16.21
C ALA A 116 7.04 -0.48 -17.09
N GLY A 117 5.82 -0.50 -16.58
CA GLY A 117 4.62 -0.87 -17.31
C GLY A 117 3.76 0.35 -17.63
N SER A 118 2.47 0.28 -17.35
CA SER A 118 1.56 1.41 -17.54
C SER A 118 1.88 2.55 -16.57
N PRO A 119 1.79 3.82 -17.01
CA PRO A 119 2.01 4.97 -16.13
C PRO A 119 1.06 4.96 -14.93
N HIS A 120 1.59 5.29 -13.76
CA HIS A 120 0.80 5.45 -12.54
C HIS A 120 1.47 6.49 -11.63
N PRO A 121 0.70 7.35 -10.91
CA PRO A 121 1.24 8.44 -10.09
C PRO A 121 2.29 8.01 -9.07
N VAL A 122 2.18 6.82 -8.50
CA VAL A 122 3.12 6.29 -7.49
C VAL A 122 4.54 6.14 -8.04
N TRP A 123 4.70 5.90 -9.33
CA TRP A 123 6.01 5.73 -9.98
C TRP A 123 6.38 6.86 -10.94
N GLU A 124 5.69 8.00 -10.87
CA GLU A 124 6.01 9.14 -11.72
C GLU A 124 7.42 9.68 -11.45
N GLY A 125 8.25 9.76 -12.51
CA GLY A 125 9.63 10.23 -12.42
C GLY A 125 10.57 9.30 -11.62
N VAL A 126 10.22 8.04 -11.45
CA VAL A 126 11.06 7.01 -10.85
C VAL A 126 11.76 6.21 -11.94
N ASP A 127 13.10 6.14 -11.87
CA ASP A 127 13.87 5.29 -12.78
C ASP A 127 13.76 3.81 -12.32
N PRO A 128 13.31 2.88 -13.16
CA PRO A 128 13.25 1.45 -12.83
C PRO A 128 14.62 0.85 -12.43
N VAL A 129 15.73 1.44 -12.86
CA VAL A 129 17.07 1.01 -12.44
C VAL A 129 17.27 1.23 -10.95
N ASP A 130 16.78 2.35 -10.41
CA ASP A 130 16.86 2.66 -8.98
C ASP A 130 16.02 1.69 -8.12
N LEU A 131 14.94 1.13 -8.68
CA LEU A 131 14.16 0.07 -8.05
C LEU A 131 14.87 -1.29 -8.13
N SER A 132 15.56 -1.55 -9.25
CA SER A 132 16.27 -2.81 -9.50
C SER A 132 17.48 -2.99 -8.57
N PHE A 133 18.18 -1.88 -8.27
CA PHE A 133 19.43 -1.89 -7.50
C PHE A 133 19.35 -0.91 -6.33
N ARG A 134 19.12 -1.42 -5.15
CA ARG A 134 19.20 -0.63 -3.93
C ARG A 134 20.55 -0.84 -3.29
N ARG A 135 21.36 0.25 -3.19
CA ARG A 135 22.73 0.19 -2.65
C ARG A 135 23.55 -0.92 -3.32
N GLU A 136 23.50 -0.99 -4.66
CA GLU A 136 24.20 -1.97 -5.50
C GLU A 136 23.73 -3.42 -5.35
N VAL A 137 22.64 -3.69 -4.58
CA VAL A 137 22.08 -5.02 -4.38
C VAL A 137 20.73 -5.13 -5.09
N SER A 138 20.58 -6.17 -5.91
CA SER A 138 19.31 -6.50 -6.57
C SER A 138 18.36 -7.32 -5.69
N GLY A 139 17.06 -7.27 -6.01
CA GLY A 139 16.04 -8.10 -5.40
C GLY A 139 15.50 -7.58 -4.06
N PHE A 140 15.79 -6.32 -3.70
CA PHE A 140 15.07 -5.66 -2.61
C PHE A 140 13.65 -5.32 -3.02
N TYR A 141 13.43 -4.80 -4.23
CA TYR A 141 12.13 -4.41 -4.71
C TYR A 141 11.15 -5.57 -4.75
N GLY A 142 11.56 -6.71 -5.27
CA GLY A 142 10.74 -7.91 -5.32
C GLY A 142 11.55 -9.15 -5.69
N ARG A 143 11.03 -10.31 -5.32
CA ARG A 143 11.58 -11.64 -5.68
C ARG A 143 10.49 -12.59 -6.17
N GLY A 144 9.40 -12.04 -6.63
CA GLY A 144 8.26 -12.77 -7.11
C GLY A 144 7.37 -11.89 -7.99
N TYR A 145 6.28 -12.45 -8.40
CA TYR A 145 5.31 -11.82 -9.30
C TYR A 145 3.90 -12.31 -8.97
N SER A 146 2.90 -11.59 -9.45
CA SER A 146 1.50 -11.97 -9.28
C SER A 146 0.97 -12.69 -10.51
N GLN A 147 0.20 -13.76 -10.29
CA GLN A 147 -0.58 -14.48 -11.29
C GLN A 147 -2.07 -14.30 -11.06
N LYS A 148 -2.87 -14.65 -12.05
CA LYS A 148 -4.34 -14.58 -12.00
C LYS A 148 -4.84 -13.20 -11.60
N LEU A 149 -4.27 -12.19 -12.28
CA LEU A 149 -4.73 -10.81 -12.09
C LEU A 149 -6.19 -10.68 -12.55
N PRO A 150 -6.99 -9.79 -11.93
CA PRO A 150 -8.32 -9.49 -12.42
C PRO A 150 -8.27 -8.84 -13.81
N ASP A 151 -9.33 -8.96 -14.60
CA ASP A 151 -9.40 -8.41 -15.96
C ASP A 151 -9.25 -6.87 -15.99
N THR A 152 -9.58 -6.22 -14.88
CA THR A 152 -9.44 -4.77 -14.71
C THR A 152 -8.04 -4.33 -14.28
N ALA A 153 -7.11 -5.27 -14.07
CA ALA A 153 -5.78 -4.95 -13.59
C ALA A 153 -4.95 -4.21 -14.64
N ILE A 154 -4.30 -3.17 -14.18
CA ILE A 154 -3.31 -2.39 -14.94
C ILE A 154 -1.95 -2.67 -14.30
N VAL A 155 -1.05 -3.34 -15.02
CA VAL A 155 0.30 -3.63 -14.55
C VAL A 155 1.15 -2.37 -14.68
N THR A 156 1.72 -1.93 -13.57
CA THR A 156 2.51 -0.69 -13.50
C THR A 156 4.00 -0.95 -13.50
N ASN A 157 4.46 -2.10 -12.98
CA ASN A 157 5.84 -2.55 -13.12
C ASN A 157 5.92 -4.06 -13.33
N TYR A 158 6.97 -4.43 -14.06
CA TYR A 158 7.31 -5.82 -14.32
C TYR A 158 8.66 -6.18 -13.70
N ILE A 159 8.85 -7.46 -13.38
CA ILE A 159 10.11 -8.01 -12.88
C ILE A 159 10.67 -9.07 -13.84
N GLY A 160 11.99 -9.02 -14.01
CA GLY A 160 12.75 -10.02 -14.73
C GLY A 160 12.60 -9.98 -16.25
N ARG A 161 13.36 -10.83 -16.93
CA ARG A 161 13.42 -10.86 -18.40
C ARG A 161 12.11 -11.29 -19.06
N ALA A 162 11.29 -12.04 -18.36
CA ALA A 162 9.99 -12.49 -18.86
C ALA A 162 8.88 -11.43 -18.73
N GLY A 163 9.17 -10.29 -18.11
CA GLY A 163 8.20 -9.22 -17.92
C GLY A 163 7.01 -9.67 -17.07
N LEU A 164 7.28 -10.24 -15.89
CA LEU A 164 6.22 -10.74 -15.02
C LEU A 164 5.68 -9.62 -14.11
N PRO A 165 4.36 -9.54 -13.84
CA PRO A 165 3.77 -8.47 -13.06
C PRO A 165 4.28 -8.47 -11.60
N VAL A 166 4.94 -7.39 -11.15
CA VAL A 166 5.33 -7.20 -9.75
C VAL A 166 4.44 -6.18 -9.06
N ASP A 167 3.98 -5.17 -9.80
CA ASP A 167 3.05 -4.17 -9.34
C ASP A 167 1.87 -4.05 -10.28
N TYR A 168 0.68 -3.97 -9.72
CA TYR A 168 -0.53 -3.70 -10.48
C TYR A 168 -1.57 -2.96 -9.64
N VAL A 169 -2.50 -2.31 -10.32
CA VAL A 169 -3.65 -1.64 -9.73
C VAL A 169 -4.92 -2.20 -10.35
N TYR A 170 -5.95 -2.40 -9.55
CA TYR A 170 -7.28 -2.77 -10.05
C TYR A 170 -8.38 -2.03 -9.29
N ARG A 171 -9.57 -1.97 -9.89
CA ARG A 171 -10.73 -1.38 -9.27
C ARG A 171 -11.54 -2.41 -8.49
N LEU A 172 -12.02 -1.97 -7.31
CA LEU A 172 -12.96 -2.73 -6.50
C LEU A 172 -14.08 -1.77 -6.05
N GLY A 173 -15.26 -1.90 -6.66
CA GLY A 173 -16.33 -0.92 -6.45
C GLY A 173 -15.92 0.48 -6.92
N ARG A 174 -16.00 1.49 -6.05
CA ARG A 174 -15.60 2.88 -6.34
C ARG A 174 -14.13 3.17 -6.07
N GLY A 175 -13.46 2.30 -5.29
CA GLY A 175 -12.07 2.46 -4.90
C GLY A 175 -11.09 1.67 -5.75
N GLU A 176 -9.83 1.69 -5.32
CA GLU A 176 -8.72 1.10 -6.05
C GLU A 176 -7.80 0.33 -5.08
N VAL A 177 -7.27 -0.77 -5.56
CA VAL A 177 -6.27 -1.59 -4.85
C VAL A 177 -4.98 -1.58 -5.65
N LEU A 178 -3.89 -1.14 -5.01
CA LEU A 178 -2.53 -1.27 -5.51
C LEU A 178 -1.89 -2.48 -4.83
N VAL A 179 -1.28 -3.37 -5.61
CA VAL A 179 -0.53 -4.51 -5.08
C VAL A 179 0.93 -4.38 -5.49
N HIS A 180 1.80 -4.42 -4.50
CA HIS A 180 3.25 -4.47 -4.65
C HIS A 180 3.78 -5.81 -4.16
N GLY A 181 4.30 -6.63 -5.06
CA GLY A 181 4.74 -7.99 -4.77
C GLY A 181 6.12 -8.10 -4.08
N GLY A 182 6.51 -7.10 -3.29
CA GLY A 182 7.84 -7.01 -2.69
C GLY A 182 7.89 -6.42 -1.29
N ILE A 183 9.04 -5.88 -0.90
CA ILE A 183 9.24 -5.27 0.41
C ILE A 183 8.39 -4.00 0.55
N ASP A 184 8.05 -3.62 1.79
CA ASP A 184 7.34 -2.38 2.04
C ASP A 184 8.04 -1.17 1.38
N LEU A 185 7.27 -0.39 0.61
CA LEU A 185 7.82 0.72 -0.19
C LEU A 185 8.34 1.88 0.68
N SER A 186 7.97 1.95 1.97
CA SER A 186 8.50 2.94 2.91
C SER A 186 10.02 2.86 3.08
N VAL A 187 10.62 1.70 2.83
CA VAL A 187 12.07 1.52 2.95
C VAL A 187 12.89 2.37 1.99
N TYR A 188 12.26 2.83 0.89
CA TYR A 188 12.92 3.65 -0.14
C TYR A 188 12.94 5.14 0.17
N GLN A 189 12.16 5.63 1.12
CA GLN A 189 11.93 7.07 1.36
C GLN A 189 13.21 7.90 1.62
N TYR A 190 14.30 7.25 2.05
CA TYR A 190 15.58 7.92 2.35
C TYR A 190 16.70 7.50 1.40
N ASP A 191 16.39 6.82 0.31
CA ASP A 191 17.41 6.45 -0.66
C ASP A 191 17.82 7.69 -1.49
N PRO A 192 19.10 7.84 -1.85
CA PRO A 192 19.65 9.06 -2.47
C PRO A 192 19.41 9.11 -4.00
N ASN A 193 18.34 8.48 -4.50
CA ASN A 193 18.02 8.38 -5.92
C ASN A 193 16.51 8.54 -6.15
N THR A 194 16.02 8.28 -7.36
CA THR A 194 14.61 8.53 -7.71
C THR A 194 13.63 7.62 -6.97
N SER A 195 14.07 6.47 -6.43
CA SER A 195 13.21 5.56 -5.68
C SER A 195 12.64 6.20 -4.40
N SER A 196 13.29 7.24 -3.85
CA SER A 196 12.80 7.99 -2.69
C SER A 196 11.45 8.69 -2.93
N ARG A 197 11.06 8.88 -4.19
CA ARG A 197 9.77 9.47 -4.58
C ARG A 197 8.59 8.52 -4.35
N VAL A 198 8.83 7.20 -4.37
CA VAL A 198 7.76 6.18 -4.38
C VAL A 198 6.85 6.31 -3.16
N PHE A 199 7.41 6.35 -1.96
CA PHE A 199 6.60 6.34 -0.75
C PHE A 199 5.79 7.65 -0.54
N PRO A 200 6.35 8.85 -0.69
CA PRO A 200 5.56 10.09 -0.67
C PRO A 200 4.45 10.11 -1.73
N GLN A 201 4.72 9.63 -2.95
CA GLN A 201 3.73 9.53 -4.03
C GLN A 201 2.64 8.51 -3.70
N LEU A 202 3.00 7.38 -3.07
CA LEU A 202 2.03 6.40 -2.58
C LEU A 202 1.08 7.01 -1.54
N LEU A 203 1.62 7.74 -0.56
CA LEU A 203 0.81 8.43 0.45
C LEU A 203 -0.13 9.46 -0.19
N ALA A 204 0.38 10.25 -1.14
CA ALA A 204 -0.42 11.23 -1.87
C ALA A 204 -1.55 10.56 -2.66
N TRP A 205 -1.28 9.41 -3.29
CA TRP A 205 -2.28 8.64 -4.02
C TRP A 205 -3.33 8.05 -3.06
N LEU A 206 -2.92 7.46 -1.94
CA LEU A 206 -3.83 6.91 -0.93
C LEU A 206 -4.74 7.98 -0.32
N ALA A 207 -4.21 9.16 -0.06
CA ALA A 207 -4.95 10.28 0.52
C ALA A 207 -6.03 10.87 -0.41
N GLN A 208 -6.02 10.51 -1.69
CA GLN A 208 -7.04 10.92 -2.68
C GLN A 208 -8.23 9.97 -2.76
N GLY A 209 -8.25 8.86 -1.98
CA GLY A 209 -9.43 8.02 -1.86
C GLY A 209 -10.64 8.84 -1.42
N ASP A 210 -11.82 8.53 -1.94
CA ASP A 210 -13.06 9.09 -1.41
C ASP A 210 -13.24 8.54 -0.01
N GLY A 211 -13.31 9.41 1.01
CA GLY A 211 -13.59 8.95 2.38
C GLY A 211 -14.90 8.16 2.37
N THR A 212 -14.94 7.06 3.11
CA THR A 212 -16.17 6.27 3.23
C THR A 212 -17.20 7.07 4.03
N ASP A 213 -18.14 7.72 3.36
CA ASP A 213 -19.42 8.12 3.99
C ASP A 213 -20.20 6.84 4.28
N LEU A 214 -19.80 6.14 5.33
CA LEU A 214 -20.63 5.08 5.94
C LEU A 214 -21.79 5.81 6.64
N ARG A 215 -22.91 5.94 5.94
CA ARG A 215 -24.21 6.33 6.50
C ARG A 215 -24.88 5.12 7.15
#